data_4fd09cbcd32c7e2c784a22f23aeb22fa
#
_entry.id   4fd09cbcd32c7e2c784a22f23aeb22fa
#
_cell.length_a   1.000
_cell.length_b   1.000
_cell.length_c   1.000
_cell.angle_alpha   90.00
_cell.angle_beta   90.00
_cell.angle_gamma   90.00
#
_symmetry.space_group_name_H-M   'P 1'
#
loop_
_entity.id
_entity.type
_entity.pdbx_description
1 polymer ?
#
loop_
_entity_poly.entity_id
_entity_poly.type
_entity_poly.pdbx_seq_one_letter_code
_entity_poly.pdbx_strand_id
1 'polypeptide(L)'
;TNGFYLDFENSSSLGADVSGNGNNFTVNNLTSIDQSTDTCTNNFATLNPLTNTRGTSQNFKEGNLQIDGTGSGAGASASTISTSTSGKYYIECKIDSLGSGYAEFFAIATSSYANHTLGYFETNTDTILWNLDYRSGQSKIRKDGSSIITTPTSFSNGDIIGMAIDVDNGKIYFHRNGTYVNYSGTQNPSSGSNGITLPTSSDGYLIAASVDNNSGSGTTLTMNFGSPSFNISSGNSDGNGYGNFEYSVPSGYYSLCTKNLAEFG
;
A
#
# COMPACT_ATOMS: atom_id res chain seq x y z
N THR A 1 -30.88 21.11 -23.30
CA THR A 1 -29.46 21.18 -23.71
C THR A 1 -28.92 19.76 -23.82
N ASN A 2 -27.99 19.49 -24.76
CA ASN A 2 -27.51 18.12 -25.04
C ASN A 2 -26.21 17.76 -24.31
N GLY A 3 -25.77 18.61 -23.37
CA GLY A 3 -24.56 18.36 -22.58
C GLY A 3 -24.88 17.57 -21.31
N PHE A 4 -23.88 16.88 -20.81
CA PHE A 4 -23.93 16.22 -19.49
C PHE A 4 -22.58 16.37 -18.80
N TYR A 5 -22.57 16.20 -17.47
CA TYR A 5 -21.38 16.07 -16.64
C TYR A 5 -21.60 14.99 -15.59
N LEU A 6 -20.76 13.96 -15.59
CA LEU A 6 -20.78 12.88 -14.61
C LEU A 6 -19.57 13.08 -13.70
N ASP A 7 -19.80 13.28 -12.42
CA ASP A 7 -18.74 13.39 -11.39
C ASP A 7 -18.51 12.07 -10.64
N PHE A 8 -19.46 11.13 -10.77
CA PHE A 8 -19.43 9.83 -10.09
C PHE A 8 -19.35 9.91 -8.55
N GLU A 9 -19.62 11.06 -7.95
CA GLU A 9 -19.48 11.26 -6.49
C GLU A 9 -20.57 10.52 -5.71
N ASN A 10 -21.79 10.49 -6.22
CA ASN A 10 -22.90 9.85 -5.54
C ASN A 10 -22.94 8.34 -5.80
N SER A 11 -22.50 7.55 -4.80
CA SER A 11 -22.47 6.08 -4.86
C SER A 11 -23.84 5.43 -5.13
N SER A 12 -24.93 6.11 -4.80
CA SER A 12 -26.30 5.62 -5.05
C SER A 12 -26.81 5.98 -6.44
N SER A 13 -26.11 6.80 -7.20
CA SER A 13 -26.53 7.29 -8.52
C SER A 13 -25.35 7.63 -9.42
N LEU A 14 -24.53 6.63 -9.73
CA LEU A 14 -23.28 6.81 -10.51
C LEU A 14 -23.51 7.33 -11.93
N GLY A 15 -24.72 7.20 -12.47
CA GLY A 15 -25.11 7.73 -13.80
C GLY A 15 -25.78 9.11 -13.75
N ALA A 16 -25.76 9.80 -12.61
CA ALA A 16 -26.41 11.11 -12.50
C ALA A 16 -25.67 12.19 -13.30
N ASP A 17 -26.42 12.94 -14.11
CA ASP A 17 -25.92 14.14 -14.75
C ASP A 17 -26.01 15.33 -13.78
N VAL A 18 -24.87 15.81 -13.31
CA VAL A 18 -24.76 16.96 -12.39
C VAL A 18 -24.59 18.30 -13.12
N SER A 19 -24.69 18.32 -14.46
CA SER A 19 -24.63 19.55 -15.26
C SER A 19 -25.86 20.45 -15.12
N GLY A 20 -26.93 19.93 -14.50
CA GLY A 20 -28.25 20.59 -14.42
C GLY A 20 -29.14 20.40 -15.65
N ASN A 21 -28.69 19.65 -16.65
CA ASN A 21 -29.48 19.37 -17.87
C ASN A 21 -30.40 18.15 -17.74
N GLY A 22 -30.18 17.28 -16.74
CA GLY A 22 -31.00 16.11 -16.45
C GLY A 22 -30.79 14.94 -17.40
N ASN A 23 -29.69 14.89 -18.12
CA ASN A 23 -29.33 13.81 -19.05
C ASN A 23 -28.69 12.62 -18.33
N ASN A 24 -29.43 12.02 -17.39
CA ASN A 24 -28.94 10.90 -16.59
C ASN A 24 -28.74 9.64 -17.46
N PHE A 25 -27.75 8.84 -17.06
CA PHE A 25 -27.40 7.57 -17.70
C PHE A 25 -27.87 6.38 -16.86
N THR A 26 -28.30 5.34 -17.54
CA THR A 26 -28.59 4.05 -16.90
C THR A 26 -27.26 3.36 -16.60
N VAL A 27 -27.05 3.06 -15.33
CA VAL A 27 -25.86 2.35 -14.86
C VAL A 27 -25.99 0.85 -15.16
N ASN A 28 -24.97 0.28 -15.80
CA ASN A 28 -24.86 -1.16 -16.04
C ASN A 28 -23.56 -1.66 -15.44
N ASN A 29 -23.64 -2.54 -14.44
CA ASN A 29 -22.52 -3.18 -13.76
C ASN A 29 -21.52 -2.22 -13.04
N LEU A 30 -21.87 -0.94 -12.85
CA LEU A 30 -21.13 -0.05 -11.97
C LEU A 30 -21.74 -0.07 -10.57
N THR A 31 -20.89 -0.15 -9.57
CA THR A 31 -21.23 -0.15 -8.15
C THR A 31 -20.36 0.85 -7.40
N SER A 32 -20.63 1.06 -6.13
CA SER A 32 -19.78 1.94 -5.29
C SER A 32 -18.32 1.48 -5.19
N ILE A 33 -18.02 0.23 -5.50
CA ILE A 33 -16.65 -0.32 -5.52
C ILE A 33 -15.87 0.22 -6.72
N ASP A 34 -16.56 0.60 -7.80
CA ASP A 34 -15.94 1.15 -9.00
C ASP A 34 -15.63 2.65 -8.88
N GLN A 35 -16.06 3.30 -7.78
CA GLN A 35 -15.70 4.68 -7.51
C GLN A 35 -14.25 4.78 -7.10
N SER A 36 -13.53 5.75 -7.67
CA SER A 36 -12.18 6.11 -7.25
C SER A 36 -12.17 7.52 -6.70
N THR A 37 -11.41 7.73 -5.62
CA THR A 37 -11.10 9.07 -5.10
C THR A 37 -9.98 9.73 -5.89
N ASP A 38 -9.42 9.02 -6.86
CA ASP A 38 -8.40 9.53 -7.78
C ASP A 38 -9.02 10.51 -8.79
N THR A 39 -8.40 11.66 -8.98
CA THR A 39 -8.88 12.72 -9.85
C THR A 39 -7.73 13.29 -10.68
N CYS A 40 -8.02 14.03 -11.75
CA CYS A 40 -7.00 14.70 -12.55
C CYS A 40 -6.15 15.72 -11.74
N THR A 41 -6.62 16.14 -10.57
CA THR A 41 -5.93 17.09 -9.69
C THR A 41 -5.35 16.45 -8.42
N ASN A 42 -5.65 15.18 -8.16
CA ASN A 42 -5.11 14.44 -7.03
C ASN A 42 -4.98 12.96 -7.39
N ASN A 43 -3.77 12.51 -7.65
CA ASN A 43 -3.48 11.14 -8.03
C ASN A 43 -2.87 10.40 -6.84
N PHE A 44 -3.43 9.24 -6.53
CA PHE A 44 -2.87 8.32 -5.55
C PHE A 44 -1.79 7.44 -6.19
N ALA A 45 -0.86 6.97 -5.37
CA ALA A 45 0.12 6.00 -5.85
C ALA A 45 -0.56 4.68 -6.26
N THR A 46 0.06 3.99 -7.19
CA THR A 46 -0.24 2.59 -7.56
C THR A 46 1.08 1.81 -7.64
N LEU A 47 1.02 0.52 -7.79
CA LEU A 47 2.22 -0.27 -8.14
C LEU A 47 2.62 0.04 -9.58
N ASN A 48 3.92 0.02 -9.85
CA ASN A 48 4.47 0.30 -11.19
C ASN A 48 4.88 -1.02 -11.86
N PRO A 49 4.14 -1.51 -12.86
CA PRO A 49 4.47 -2.75 -13.55
C PRO A 49 5.83 -2.73 -14.25
N LEU A 50 6.36 -1.54 -14.56
CA LEU A 50 7.66 -1.39 -15.21
C LEU A 50 8.83 -1.60 -14.24
N THR A 51 8.57 -1.55 -12.94
CA THR A 51 9.59 -1.80 -11.90
C THR A 51 9.70 -3.26 -11.50
N ASN A 52 9.03 -4.13 -12.23
CA ASN A 52 9.10 -5.57 -12.01
C ASN A 52 10.49 -6.09 -12.36
N THR A 53 11.29 -6.42 -11.38
CA THR A 53 12.71 -6.73 -11.56
C THR A 53 13.05 -8.18 -11.19
N ARG A 54 12.10 -8.95 -10.68
CA ARG A 54 12.38 -10.30 -10.16
C ARG A 54 11.85 -11.46 -11.00
N GLY A 55 11.21 -11.19 -12.13
CA GLY A 55 10.68 -12.25 -12.99
C GLY A 55 9.37 -11.87 -13.68
N THR A 56 8.88 -12.76 -14.50
CA THR A 56 7.66 -12.57 -15.31
C THR A 56 6.44 -13.27 -14.69
N SER A 57 6.51 -13.65 -13.42
CA SER A 57 5.54 -14.55 -12.80
C SER A 57 4.53 -13.83 -11.90
N GLN A 58 4.19 -12.58 -12.22
CA GLN A 58 3.12 -11.87 -11.55
C GLN A 58 2.19 -11.20 -12.54
N ASN A 59 0.94 -11.04 -12.11
CA ASN A 59 -0.05 -10.23 -12.79
C ASN A 59 -0.36 -9.00 -11.95
N PHE A 60 -0.60 -7.89 -12.64
CA PHE A 60 -1.16 -6.69 -12.04
C PHE A 60 -2.63 -6.61 -12.41
N LYS A 61 -3.47 -6.34 -11.43
CA LYS A 61 -4.92 -6.21 -11.56
C LYS A 61 -5.38 -4.97 -10.80
N GLU A 62 -6.68 -4.69 -10.86
CA GLU A 62 -7.32 -3.61 -10.08
C GLU A 62 -6.60 -2.26 -10.25
N GLY A 63 -6.35 -1.85 -11.50
CA GLY A 63 -5.65 -0.59 -11.78
C GLY A 63 -4.22 -0.53 -11.25
N ASN A 64 -3.52 -1.65 -11.22
CA ASN A 64 -2.18 -1.82 -10.63
C ASN A 64 -2.14 -1.65 -9.10
N LEU A 65 -3.25 -1.86 -8.43
CA LEU A 65 -3.27 -1.93 -6.97
C LEU A 65 -3.06 -3.35 -6.46
N GLN A 66 -3.39 -4.36 -7.26
CA GLN A 66 -3.22 -5.77 -6.89
C GLN A 66 -2.03 -6.40 -7.61
N ILE A 67 -1.22 -7.12 -6.86
CA ILE A 67 -0.15 -7.98 -7.36
C ILE A 67 -0.46 -9.44 -7.01
N ASP A 68 -0.43 -10.30 -8.01
CA ASP A 68 -0.78 -11.71 -7.91
C ASP A 68 0.38 -12.56 -8.42
N GLY A 69 0.91 -13.43 -7.57
CA GLY A 69 1.96 -14.36 -7.91
C GLY A 69 1.43 -15.50 -8.78
N THR A 70 1.91 -15.60 -10.02
CA THR A 70 1.55 -16.67 -10.95
C THR A 70 2.76 -17.50 -11.37
N GLY A 71 2.59 -18.81 -11.52
CA GLY A 71 3.67 -19.68 -11.94
C GLY A 71 4.73 -19.94 -10.86
N SER A 72 5.89 -20.41 -11.23
CA SER A 72 7.03 -20.61 -10.32
C SER A 72 7.96 -19.41 -10.41
N GLY A 73 8.00 -18.58 -9.40
CA GLY A 73 8.88 -17.42 -9.35
C GLY A 73 8.33 -16.31 -8.48
N ALA A 74 9.18 -15.37 -8.18
CA ALA A 74 8.84 -14.22 -7.36
C ALA A 74 8.65 -12.98 -8.23
N GLY A 75 7.73 -12.12 -7.80
CA GLY A 75 7.50 -10.83 -8.39
C GLY A 75 7.46 -9.74 -7.35
N ALA A 76 7.96 -8.58 -7.70
CA ALA A 76 7.92 -7.42 -6.83
C ALA A 76 7.69 -6.16 -7.64
N SER A 77 6.98 -5.22 -7.04
CA SER A 77 6.75 -3.91 -7.64
C SER A 77 6.79 -2.83 -6.57
N ALA A 78 7.29 -1.69 -6.95
CA ALA A 78 7.29 -0.49 -6.13
C ALA A 78 6.20 0.50 -6.59
N SER A 79 5.88 1.43 -5.74
CA SER A 79 4.88 2.47 -6.01
C SER A 79 5.31 3.40 -7.16
N THR A 80 4.33 3.93 -7.89
CA THR A 80 4.53 4.93 -8.94
C THR A 80 4.98 6.29 -8.39
N ILE A 81 4.67 6.54 -7.12
CA ILE A 81 5.00 7.77 -6.40
C ILE A 81 5.85 7.36 -5.18
N SER A 82 6.98 8.04 -4.95
CA SER A 82 7.75 7.95 -3.72
C SER A 82 7.21 8.90 -2.66
N THR A 83 7.53 8.65 -1.40
CA THR A 83 7.44 9.71 -0.39
C THR A 83 8.38 10.84 -0.78
N SER A 84 8.16 12.04 -0.24
CA SER A 84 9.18 13.09 -0.27
C SER A 84 10.29 12.79 0.74
N THR A 85 11.26 13.71 0.83
CA THR A 85 12.31 13.72 1.87
C THR A 85 11.80 14.22 3.23
N SER A 86 10.53 14.58 3.32
CA SER A 86 9.82 15.02 4.51
C SER A 86 8.38 14.50 4.52
N GLY A 87 7.65 14.79 5.58
CA GLY A 87 6.25 14.40 5.73
C GLY A 87 6.04 13.03 6.35
N LYS A 88 4.78 12.70 6.54
CA LYS A 88 4.35 11.45 7.17
C LYS A 88 3.23 10.82 6.35
N TYR A 89 3.38 9.55 6.03
CA TYR A 89 2.49 8.86 5.09
C TYR A 89 1.93 7.58 5.69
N TYR A 90 0.70 7.26 5.30
CA TYR A 90 0.01 6.04 5.73
C TYR A 90 -0.48 5.24 4.53
N ILE A 91 -0.24 3.94 4.56
CA ILE A 91 -0.55 3.01 3.48
C ILE A 91 -1.06 1.70 4.09
N GLU A 92 -2.01 1.04 3.43
CA GLU A 92 -2.47 -0.30 3.79
C GLU A 92 -2.17 -1.31 2.68
N CYS A 93 -2.05 -2.57 3.08
CA CYS A 93 -1.91 -3.72 2.18
C CYS A 93 -2.83 -4.84 2.67
N LYS A 94 -3.79 -5.25 1.87
CA LYS A 94 -4.67 -6.38 2.16
C LYS A 94 -4.08 -7.66 1.61
N ILE A 95 -4.13 -8.71 2.41
CA ILE A 95 -3.80 -10.06 1.99
C ILE A 95 -5.08 -10.71 1.46
N ASP A 96 -5.23 -10.79 0.13
CA ASP A 96 -6.41 -11.43 -0.47
C ASP A 96 -6.31 -12.95 -0.41
N SER A 97 -5.13 -13.48 -0.71
CA SER A 97 -4.83 -14.90 -0.52
C SER A 97 -3.36 -15.13 -0.18
N LEU A 98 -3.12 -16.05 0.73
CA LEU A 98 -1.78 -16.55 1.02
C LEU A 98 -1.57 -17.85 0.24
N GLY A 99 -0.55 -17.84 -0.61
CA GLY A 99 -0.09 -19.01 -1.32
C GLY A 99 0.95 -19.82 -0.54
N SER A 100 1.66 -20.70 -1.23
CA SER A 100 2.75 -21.48 -0.64
C SER A 100 4.12 -20.79 -0.70
N GLY A 101 4.16 -19.52 -1.11
CA GLY A 101 5.35 -18.70 -1.27
C GLY A 101 5.50 -17.62 -0.19
N TYR A 102 6.49 -16.78 -0.38
CA TYR A 102 6.69 -15.58 0.44
C TYR A 102 5.84 -14.42 -0.05
N ALA A 103 5.46 -13.56 0.86
CA ALA A 103 4.92 -12.25 0.54
C ALA A 103 5.55 -11.21 1.46
N GLU A 104 5.76 -10.02 0.94
CA GLU A 104 6.42 -8.94 1.66
C GLU A 104 5.74 -7.61 1.36
N PHE A 105 5.58 -6.81 2.40
CA PHE A 105 5.14 -5.43 2.32
C PHE A 105 6.22 -4.55 2.94
N PHE A 106 6.71 -3.55 2.21
CA PHE A 106 7.94 -2.89 2.60
C PHE A 106 8.10 -1.46 2.09
N ALA A 107 9.04 -0.75 2.74
CA ALA A 107 9.58 0.51 2.29
C ALA A 107 11.06 0.33 1.89
N ILE A 108 11.46 0.92 0.78
CA ILE A 108 12.82 0.91 0.26
C ILE A 108 13.28 2.34 -0.02
N ALA A 109 14.51 2.67 0.37
CA ALA A 109 15.13 3.94 0.04
C ALA A 109 15.33 4.08 -1.48
N THR A 110 14.89 5.19 -2.07
CA THR A 110 14.88 5.38 -3.52
C THR A 110 16.29 5.38 -4.12
N SER A 111 17.28 5.91 -3.40
CA SER A 111 18.68 5.90 -3.81
C SER A 111 19.24 4.48 -4.00
N SER A 112 18.74 3.53 -3.21
CA SER A 112 19.12 2.13 -3.30
C SER A 112 18.33 1.37 -4.36
N TYR A 113 17.09 1.78 -4.61
CA TYR A 113 16.21 1.14 -5.58
C TYR A 113 16.78 1.14 -7.01
N ALA A 114 17.40 2.24 -7.42
CA ALA A 114 17.98 2.38 -8.76
C ALA A 114 19.15 1.39 -9.03
N ASN A 115 19.76 0.85 -7.97
CA ASN A 115 20.91 -0.06 -8.04
C ASN A 115 20.55 -1.53 -7.72
N HIS A 116 19.31 -1.79 -7.32
CA HIS A 116 18.88 -3.13 -6.99
C HIS A 116 18.12 -3.77 -8.15
N THR A 117 18.71 -4.80 -8.71
CA THR A 117 17.91 -5.89 -9.23
C THR A 117 17.11 -6.39 -8.03
N LEU A 118 15.78 -6.18 -8.02
CA LEU A 118 14.91 -6.57 -6.90
C LEU A 118 15.01 -8.10 -6.68
N GLY A 119 16.15 -8.53 -6.18
CA GLY A 119 16.40 -9.88 -5.71
C GLY A 119 15.70 -10.10 -4.37
N TYR A 120 16.06 -11.08 -3.62
CA TYR A 120 15.48 -11.38 -2.32
C TYR A 120 15.59 -10.15 -1.39
N PHE A 121 14.47 -9.43 -1.17
CA PHE A 121 14.43 -8.25 -0.31
C PHE A 121 14.86 -8.56 1.13
N GLU A 122 14.67 -9.79 1.53
CA GLU A 122 15.10 -10.26 2.84
C GLU A 122 16.62 -10.20 3.08
N THR A 123 17.41 -9.96 2.04
CA THR A 123 18.88 -9.82 2.13
C THR A 123 19.39 -8.44 1.75
N ASN A 124 18.51 -7.53 1.29
CA ASN A 124 18.90 -6.22 0.81
C ASN A 124 19.11 -5.23 1.96
N THR A 125 20.11 -4.37 1.80
CA THR A 125 20.30 -3.17 2.61
C THR A 125 19.32 -2.07 2.20
N ASP A 126 19.14 -1.05 3.03
CA ASP A 126 18.30 0.12 2.76
C ASP A 126 16.80 -0.21 2.58
N THR A 127 16.35 -1.29 3.21
CA THR A 127 14.96 -1.73 3.22
C THR A 127 14.45 -1.99 4.63
N ILE A 128 13.17 -1.72 4.85
CA ILE A 128 12.41 -2.26 5.97
C ILE A 128 11.19 -2.98 5.41
N LEU A 129 11.06 -4.24 5.74
CA LEU A 129 10.00 -5.09 5.24
C LEU A 129 9.32 -5.87 6.36
N TRP A 130 8.02 -6.11 6.20
CA TRP A 130 7.32 -7.16 6.93
C TRP A 130 7.18 -8.36 6.01
N ASN A 131 7.94 -9.40 6.32
CA ASN A 131 7.83 -10.68 5.64
C ASN A 131 6.62 -11.42 6.22
N LEU A 132 5.64 -11.66 5.36
CA LEU A 132 4.38 -12.34 5.65
C LEU A 132 4.55 -13.86 5.46
N ASP A 133 5.73 -14.40 5.78
CA ASP A 133 6.10 -15.80 5.55
C ASP A 133 5.14 -16.76 6.26
N TYR A 134 4.51 -17.60 5.45
CA TYR A 134 3.60 -18.60 5.97
C TYR A 134 4.31 -19.96 6.23
N ARG A 135 5.48 -20.20 5.63
CA ARG A 135 6.18 -21.51 5.69
C ARG A 135 6.65 -21.88 7.09
N SER A 136 7.04 -20.89 7.86
CA SER A 136 7.51 -21.09 9.24
C SER A 136 6.44 -20.88 10.29
N GLY A 137 5.21 -20.48 9.90
CA GLY A 137 4.18 -20.01 10.82
C GLY A 137 4.56 -18.77 11.61
N GLN A 138 5.62 -18.07 11.18
CA GLN A 138 6.14 -16.87 11.82
C GLN A 138 6.30 -15.76 10.79
N SER A 139 5.83 -14.57 11.13
CA SER A 139 6.15 -13.39 10.37
C SER A 139 7.36 -12.66 10.96
N LYS A 140 8.12 -11.98 10.12
CA LYS A 140 9.33 -11.26 10.53
C LYS A 140 9.34 -9.86 9.98
N ILE A 141 9.64 -8.89 10.82
CA ILE A 141 10.05 -7.58 10.33
C ILE A 141 11.57 -7.61 10.22
N ARG A 142 12.06 -7.22 9.06
CA ARG A 142 13.47 -7.17 8.73
C ARG A 142 13.88 -5.74 8.42
N LYS A 143 15.09 -5.43 8.77
CA LYS A 143 15.78 -4.19 8.40
C LYS A 143 17.15 -4.56 7.87
N ASP A 144 17.50 -4.04 6.69
CA ASP A 144 18.80 -4.24 6.08
C ASP A 144 19.23 -5.72 6.04
N GLY A 145 18.29 -6.58 5.65
CA GLY A 145 18.49 -8.02 5.58
C GLY A 145 18.44 -8.77 6.93
N SER A 146 18.43 -8.07 8.05
CA SER A 146 18.43 -8.69 9.37
C SER A 146 17.02 -8.72 9.99
N SER A 147 16.66 -9.87 10.58
CA SER A 147 15.38 -9.98 11.33
C SER A 147 15.50 -9.21 12.64
N ILE A 148 14.63 -8.21 12.83
CA ILE A 148 14.61 -7.37 14.06
C ILE A 148 13.40 -7.69 14.93
N ILE A 149 12.33 -8.24 14.36
CA ILE A 149 11.15 -8.73 15.09
C ILE A 149 10.75 -10.06 14.49
N THR A 150 10.45 -11.02 15.33
CA THR A 150 9.76 -12.26 14.96
C THR A 150 8.45 -12.30 15.70
N THR A 151 7.33 -12.32 14.98
CA THR A 151 6.01 -12.47 15.58
C THR A 151 5.55 -13.91 15.45
N PRO A 152 4.97 -14.50 16.50
CA PRO A 152 4.54 -15.90 16.48
C PRO A 152 3.23 -16.13 15.70
N THR A 153 2.63 -15.08 15.15
CA THR A 153 1.33 -15.15 14.50
C THR A 153 1.48 -15.28 12.98
N SER A 154 0.89 -16.34 12.44
CA SER A 154 0.65 -16.48 11.00
C SER A 154 -0.39 -15.47 10.53
N PHE A 155 -0.23 -14.96 9.33
CA PHE A 155 -1.26 -14.16 8.66
C PHE A 155 -2.39 -15.04 8.12
N SER A 156 -3.52 -14.41 7.85
CA SER A 156 -4.70 -15.03 7.26
C SER A 156 -5.18 -14.23 6.06
N ASN A 157 -5.90 -14.91 5.17
CA ASN A 157 -6.61 -14.21 4.10
C ASN A 157 -7.59 -13.20 4.70
N GLY A 158 -7.60 -12.00 4.14
CA GLY A 158 -8.40 -10.87 4.63
C GLY A 158 -7.69 -9.97 5.64
N ASP A 159 -6.52 -10.35 6.16
CA ASP A 159 -5.74 -9.44 7.02
C ASP A 159 -5.32 -8.19 6.27
N ILE A 160 -5.37 -7.06 6.97
CA ILE A 160 -4.88 -5.78 6.48
C ILE A 160 -3.68 -5.34 7.32
N ILE A 161 -2.59 -5.10 6.64
CA ILE A 161 -1.35 -4.62 7.21
C ILE A 161 -1.24 -3.13 6.93
N GLY A 162 -1.09 -2.32 7.97
CA GLY A 162 -0.84 -0.89 7.82
C GLY A 162 0.62 -0.54 8.04
N MET A 163 1.07 0.47 7.32
CA MET A 163 2.40 1.06 7.40
C MET A 163 2.26 2.57 7.57
N ALA A 164 2.81 3.10 8.66
CA ALA A 164 2.93 4.54 8.88
C ALA A 164 4.42 4.93 8.79
N ILE A 165 4.78 5.78 7.84
CA ILE A 165 6.15 6.25 7.59
C ILE A 165 6.25 7.70 8.04
N ASP A 166 7.13 7.97 8.99
CA ASP A 166 7.49 9.30 9.47
C ASP A 166 8.87 9.65 8.92
N VAL A 167 8.90 10.31 7.77
CA VAL A 167 10.15 10.70 7.12
C VAL A 167 10.85 11.78 7.92
N ASP A 168 10.09 12.71 8.53
CA ASP A 168 10.61 13.81 9.33
C ASP A 168 11.47 13.34 10.51
N ASN A 169 11.06 12.25 11.17
CA ASN A 169 11.75 11.68 12.32
C ASN A 169 12.50 10.38 11.99
N GLY A 170 12.51 9.97 10.72
CA GLY A 170 13.17 8.75 10.26
C GLY A 170 12.65 7.48 10.93
N LYS A 171 11.33 7.32 11.03
CA LYS A 171 10.67 6.20 11.70
C LYS A 171 9.62 5.54 10.82
N ILE A 172 9.42 4.24 11.04
CA ILE A 172 8.34 3.47 10.44
C ILE A 172 7.64 2.62 11.49
N TYR A 173 6.35 2.44 11.32
CA TYR A 173 5.47 1.72 12.22
C TYR A 173 4.60 0.77 11.40
N PHE A 174 4.32 -0.40 11.96
CA PHE A 174 3.47 -1.39 11.33
C PHE A 174 2.33 -1.82 12.26
N HIS A 175 1.18 -2.09 11.69
CA HIS A 175 0.09 -2.74 12.39
C HIS A 175 -0.51 -3.88 11.55
N ARG A 176 -1.15 -4.83 12.21
CA ARG A 176 -2.02 -5.84 11.61
C ARG A 176 -3.42 -5.65 12.16
N ASN A 177 -4.39 -5.46 11.30
CA ASN A 177 -5.79 -5.28 11.69
C ASN A 177 -5.97 -4.22 12.79
N GLY A 178 -5.30 -3.07 12.65
CA GLY A 178 -5.33 -1.96 13.61
C GLY A 178 -4.48 -2.14 14.87
N THR A 179 -3.89 -3.31 15.10
CA THR A 179 -3.03 -3.57 16.27
C THR A 179 -1.57 -3.35 15.90
N TYR A 180 -0.96 -2.33 16.47
CA TYR A 180 0.45 -1.99 16.23
C TYR A 180 1.40 -3.01 16.82
N VAL A 181 2.50 -3.24 16.11
CA VAL A 181 3.55 -4.20 16.47
C VAL A 181 4.25 -3.75 17.76
N ASN A 182 4.70 -4.74 18.57
CA ASN A 182 5.59 -4.50 19.71
C ASN A 182 7.05 -4.66 19.26
N TYR A 183 7.83 -3.58 19.31
CA TYR A 183 9.26 -3.58 18.98
C TYR A 183 10.12 -3.40 20.25
N SER A 184 10.17 -2.20 20.80
CA SER A 184 10.75 -1.90 22.12
C SER A 184 9.67 -1.43 23.10
N GLY A 185 8.45 -1.81 22.85
CA GLY A 185 7.17 -1.41 23.37
C GLY A 185 6.17 -1.34 22.21
N THR A 186 4.87 -1.24 22.51
CA THR A 186 3.84 -1.09 21.47
C THR A 186 4.09 0.16 20.65
N GLN A 187 4.20 0.03 19.35
CA GLN A 187 4.39 1.14 18.42
C GLN A 187 3.21 2.11 18.47
N ASN A 188 3.52 3.39 18.44
CA ASN A 188 2.50 4.44 18.38
C ASN A 188 2.98 5.58 17.47
N PRO A 189 2.53 5.62 16.21
CA PRO A 189 2.95 6.65 15.26
C PRO A 189 2.50 8.06 15.66
N SER A 190 1.33 8.22 16.27
CA SER A 190 0.82 9.55 16.67
C SER A 190 1.67 10.21 17.76
N SER A 191 2.30 9.42 18.64
CA SER A 191 3.22 9.92 19.67
C SER A 191 4.70 9.81 19.28
N GLY A 192 5.02 9.19 18.13
CA GLY A 192 6.39 8.93 17.72
C GLY A 192 7.09 7.79 18.48
N SER A 193 6.35 7.03 19.32
CA SER A 193 6.95 6.06 20.24
C SER A 193 7.21 4.72 19.58
N ASN A 194 8.37 4.12 19.91
CA ASN A 194 8.75 2.74 19.56
C ASN A 194 8.78 2.44 18.05
N GLY A 195 8.95 3.48 17.21
CA GLY A 195 9.12 3.31 15.76
C GLY A 195 10.47 2.67 15.42
N ILE A 196 10.49 1.89 14.34
CA ILE A 196 11.71 1.32 13.76
C ILE A 196 12.41 2.44 12.97
N THR A 197 13.72 2.58 13.15
CA THR A 197 14.48 3.61 12.42
C THR A 197 14.59 3.24 10.94
N LEU A 198 14.17 4.15 10.07
CA LEU A 198 14.30 4.03 8.62
C LEU A 198 15.77 3.95 8.18
N PRO A 199 16.08 3.26 7.08
CA PRO A 199 17.35 3.45 6.39
C PRO A 199 17.49 4.91 5.92
N THR A 200 18.72 5.37 5.76
CA THR A 200 18.96 6.74 5.24
C THR A 200 18.60 6.81 3.76
N SER A 201 17.84 7.82 3.37
CA SER A 201 17.55 8.11 1.96
C SER A 201 17.65 9.61 1.71
N SER A 202 18.25 10.00 0.58
CA SER A 202 18.29 11.40 0.11
C SER A 202 17.05 11.80 -0.68
N ASP A 203 16.26 10.83 -1.15
CA ASP A 203 15.22 11.05 -2.16
C ASP A 203 13.85 10.49 -1.74
N GLY A 204 13.71 10.14 -0.45
CA GLY A 204 12.49 9.52 0.09
C GLY A 204 12.46 8.01 -0.07
N TYR A 205 11.25 7.43 -0.01
CA TYR A 205 11.05 5.98 0.00
C TYR A 205 9.97 5.57 -0.99
N LEU A 206 10.20 4.45 -1.67
CA LEU A 206 9.17 3.76 -2.43
C LEU A 206 8.50 2.72 -1.54
N ILE A 207 7.21 2.55 -1.71
CA ILE A 207 6.42 1.53 -1.05
C ILE A 207 6.27 0.38 -2.01
N ALA A 208 6.55 -0.83 -1.56
CA ALA A 208 6.59 -1.96 -2.46
C ALA A 208 5.89 -3.18 -1.86
N ALA A 209 5.44 -4.05 -2.75
CA ALA A 209 4.92 -5.36 -2.43
C ALA A 209 5.67 -6.42 -3.25
N SER A 210 5.93 -7.55 -2.64
CA SER A 210 6.49 -8.72 -3.31
C SER A 210 5.64 -9.95 -3.03
N VAL A 211 5.55 -10.78 -4.04
CA VAL A 211 4.86 -12.08 -3.98
C VAL A 211 5.75 -13.14 -4.59
N ASP A 212 5.86 -14.27 -3.92
CA ASP A 212 6.59 -15.43 -4.43
C ASP A 212 5.63 -16.61 -4.54
N ASN A 213 5.72 -17.32 -5.63
CA ASN A 213 4.96 -18.55 -5.86
C ASN A 213 5.93 -19.73 -6.03
N ASN A 214 6.05 -20.53 -5.01
CA ASN A 214 7.03 -21.64 -5.01
C ASN A 214 6.44 -23.00 -5.33
N SER A 215 5.19 -23.13 -5.74
CA SER A 215 4.60 -24.42 -6.16
C SER A 215 3.09 -24.38 -6.44
N GLY A 216 2.61 -23.41 -7.19
CA GLY A 216 1.28 -23.48 -7.79
C GLY A 216 0.14 -22.77 -7.08
N SER A 217 0.31 -22.29 -5.86
CA SER A 217 -0.65 -21.37 -5.21
C SER A 217 0.01 -20.01 -5.00
N GLY A 218 -0.37 -19.01 -5.79
CA GLY A 218 0.13 -17.65 -5.69
C GLY A 218 -0.42 -16.91 -4.47
N THR A 219 0.42 -16.08 -3.87
CA THR A 219 -0.04 -15.05 -2.93
C THR A 219 -0.57 -13.87 -3.71
N THR A 220 -1.68 -13.31 -3.26
CA THR A 220 -2.28 -12.10 -3.83
C THR A 220 -2.33 -11.02 -2.76
N LEU A 221 -1.75 -9.87 -3.06
CA LEU A 221 -1.74 -8.68 -2.21
C LEU A 221 -2.42 -7.52 -2.94
N THR A 222 -3.27 -6.76 -2.25
CA THR A 222 -3.87 -5.53 -2.78
C THR A 222 -3.46 -4.34 -1.93
N MET A 223 -2.84 -3.37 -2.58
CA MET A 223 -2.38 -2.12 -1.97
C MET A 223 -3.51 -1.12 -1.87
N ASN A 224 -3.49 -0.34 -0.80
CA ASN A 224 -4.33 0.83 -0.62
C ASN A 224 -3.44 2.03 -0.26
N PHE A 225 -3.24 2.91 -1.23
CA PHE A 225 -2.53 4.18 -1.04
C PHE A 225 -3.49 5.35 -0.72
N GLY A 226 -4.79 5.04 -0.59
CA GLY A 226 -5.87 5.98 -0.36
C GLY A 226 -7.04 5.84 -1.34
N SER A 227 -6.85 5.14 -2.47
CA SER A 227 -7.91 4.79 -3.42
C SER A 227 -7.98 3.27 -3.53
N PRO A 228 -8.66 2.58 -2.60
CA PRO A 228 -8.69 1.12 -2.53
C PRO A 228 -9.53 0.51 -3.64
N SER A 229 -9.14 -0.67 -4.12
CA SER A 229 -9.92 -1.52 -5.01
C SER A 229 -10.65 -2.65 -4.27
N PHE A 230 -10.65 -2.62 -2.95
CA PHE A 230 -11.40 -3.58 -2.11
C PHE A 230 -12.36 -2.83 -1.18
N ASN A 231 -13.37 -3.55 -0.69
CA ASN A 231 -14.36 -2.98 0.22
C ASN A 231 -13.71 -2.47 1.49
N ILE A 232 -13.99 -1.20 1.81
CA ILE A 232 -13.67 -0.55 3.08
C ILE A 232 -14.94 -0.50 3.92
N SER A 233 -14.87 -0.97 5.15
CA SER A 233 -16.05 -1.01 6.03
C SER A 233 -16.15 0.25 6.91
N SER A 234 -15.04 0.88 7.22
CA SER A 234 -14.98 2.01 8.17
C SER A 234 -14.85 3.38 7.51
N GLY A 235 -14.18 3.47 6.35
CA GLY A 235 -14.11 4.69 5.55
C GLY A 235 -13.31 5.83 6.19
N ASN A 236 -12.08 5.54 6.68
CA ASN A 236 -11.22 6.56 7.27
C ASN A 236 -10.46 7.34 6.21
N SER A 237 -10.51 8.66 6.27
CA SER A 237 -9.65 9.56 5.50
C SER A 237 -8.50 10.08 6.35
N ASP A 238 -7.51 10.69 5.72
CA ASP A 238 -6.46 11.44 6.39
C ASP A 238 -6.95 12.81 6.91
N GLY A 239 -6.05 13.57 7.53
CA GLY A 239 -6.38 14.88 8.11
C GLY A 239 -6.83 15.94 7.09
N ASN A 240 -6.55 15.73 5.80
CA ASN A 240 -6.96 16.59 4.69
C ASN A 240 -8.26 16.12 4.02
N GLY A 241 -8.85 15.02 4.51
CA GLY A 241 -10.04 14.41 3.93
C GLY A 241 -9.74 13.56 2.68
N TYR A 242 -8.46 13.24 2.40
CA TYR A 242 -8.09 12.38 1.29
C TYR A 242 -7.92 10.93 1.74
N GLY A 243 -8.15 10.04 0.80
CA GLY A 243 -8.03 8.62 1.03
C GLY A 243 -9.28 7.96 1.62
N ASN A 244 -9.29 6.64 1.52
CA ASN A 244 -10.32 5.77 2.07
C ASN A 244 -9.63 4.52 2.63
N PHE A 245 -9.46 4.46 3.94
CA PHE A 245 -8.71 3.40 4.63
C PHE A 245 -9.62 2.60 5.56
N GLU A 246 -9.28 1.33 5.76
CA GLU A 246 -9.99 0.47 6.71
C GLU A 246 -9.69 0.87 8.15
N TYR A 247 -8.45 1.25 8.45
CA TYR A 247 -8.05 1.65 9.80
C TYR A 247 -7.80 3.16 9.87
N SER A 248 -7.96 3.71 11.08
CA SER A 248 -7.76 5.13 11.32
C SER A 248 -6.33 5.55 10.95
N VAL A 249 -6.23 6.54 10.09
CA VAL A 249 -4.94 7.18 9.76
C VAL A 249 -4.40 7.85 11.02
N PRO A 250 -3.16 7.60 11.44
CA PRO A 250 -2.60 8.25 12.62
C PRO A 250 -2.55 9.77 12.45
N SER A 251 -2.75 10.49 13.56
CA SER A 251 -2.74 11.96 13.51
C SER A 251 -1.43 12.50 12.93
N GLY A 252 -1.55 13.38 11.94
CA GLY A 252 -0.43 13.98 11.22
C GLY A 252 0.16 13.12 10.10
N TYR A 253 -0.44 11.97 9.80
CA TYR A 253 -0.10 11.16 8.64
C TYR A 253 -1.11 11.38 7.51
N TYR A 254 -0.65 11.21 6.29
CA TYR A 254 -1.40 11.53 5.08
C TYR A 254 -1.33 10.38 4.08
N SER A 255 -2.31 10.29 3.22
CA SER A 255 -2.29 9.37 2.07
C SER A 255 -1.18 9.73 1.09
N LEU A 256 -0.59 8.72 0.44
CA LEU A 256 0.46 8.95 -0.56
C LEU A 256 -0.19 9.38 -1.89
N CYS A 257 -0.44 10.67 -2.02
CA CYS A 257 -1.05 11.28 -3.19
C CYS A 257 -0.38 12.62 -3.55
N THR A 258 -0.62 13.08 -4.77
CA THR A 258 0.06 14.27 -5.30
C THR A 258 -0.26 15.55 -4.55
N LYS A 259 -1.48 15.71 -4.02
CA LYS A 259 -1.83 16.89 -3.21
C LYS A 259 -1.11 16.92 -1.87
N ASN A 260 -1.09 15.81 -1.16
CA ASN A 260 -0.38 15.73 0.12
C ASN A 260 1.13 15.90 -0.06
N LEU A 261 1.69 15.36 -1.13
CA LEU A 261 3.12 15.56 -1.46
C LEU A 261 3.43 17.03 -1.76
N ALA A 262 2.52 17.75 -2.42
CA ALA A 262 2.72 19.18 -2.70
C ALA A 262 2.62 20.06 -1.45
N GLU A 263 1.90 19.59 -0.41
CA GLU A 263 1.66 20.37 0.81
C GLU A 263 2.65 20.01 1.94
N PHE A 264 3.01 18.75 2.08
CA PHE A 264 3.78 18.21 3.22
C PHE A 264 5.10 17.52 2.79
N GLY A 265 5.34 17.40 1.50
CA GLY A 265 6.50 16.72 0.93
C GLY A 265 7.78 17.57 0.86
#